data_26ce804ddd06b96c44bbe922c47847a5
#
_entry.id   26ce804ddd06b96c44bbe922c47847a5
#
_cell.length_a   1.000
_cell.length_b   1.000
_cell.length_c   1.000
_cell.angle_alpha   90.00
_cell.angle_beta   90.00
_cell.angle_gamma   90.00
#
_symmetry.space_group_name_H-M   'P 1'
#
loop_
_entity.id
_entity.type
_entity.pdbx_description
1 polymer ?
#
loop_
_entity_poly.entity_id
_entity_poly.type
_entity_poly.pdbx_seq_one_letter_code
_entity_poly.pdbx_strand_id
1 'polypeptide(L)'
;LCIMENPAEDLSPVGECTGISRLNIQGMNLTDIDFLKNLKLDYLDMSNAEIKNNIFEPLAEMEKLDTLCMCDVNEAAEETLSKLSNLKALFMWGDSTKLENLKPLKGMEELDTLAFTTQISSLEGIEQFPSLNFLSVSFSLVKDLSPITGAESLQTIDISNAEIENYEPLLEHTGLKEVRCSEEQKQ
;
A
#
# COMPACT_ATOMS: atom_id res chain seq x y z
N LEU A 1 -15.59 -12.00 -3.46
CA LEU A 1 -16.54 -11.21 -4.24
C LEU A 1 -15.78 -10.19 -5.08
N CYS A 2 -16.17 -9.99 -6.33
CA CYS A 2 -15.57 -9.01 -7.22
C CYS A 2 -16.70 -8.20 -7.87
N ILE A 3 -16.67 -6.87 -7.70
CA ILE A 3 -17.70 -5.92 -8.17
C ILE A 3 -17.04 -4.72 -8.85
N MET A 4 -15.97 -4.96 -9.59
CA MET A 4 -15.18 -3.89 -10.20
C MET A 4 -16.00 -3.05 -11.18
N GLU A 5 -15.68 -1.75 -11.25
CA GLU A 5 -16.21 -0.81 -12.25
C GLU A 5 -17.75 -0.81 -12.38
N ASN A 6 -18.46 -1.12 -11.29
CA ASN A 6 -19.91 -1.17 -11.26
C ASN A 6 -20.48 0.22 -10.97
N PRO A 7 -21.59 0.65 -11.60
CA PRO A 7 -22.16 1.96 -11.39
C PRO A 7 -22.91 2.13 -10.03
N ALA A 8 -22.98 1.08 -9.22
CA ALA A 8 -23.61 1.18 -7.90
C ALA A 8 -22.79 2.10 -6.98
N GLU A 9 -23.45 3.07 -6.37
CA GLU A 9 -22.84 4.00 -5.41
C GLU A 9 -23.04 3.56 -3.95
N ASP A 10 -23.93 2.59 -3.72
CA ASP A 10 -24.25 2.02 -2.40
C ASP A 10 -24.05 0.51 -2.41
N LEU A 11 -23.14 0.05 -1.56
CA LEU A 11 -22.82 -1.36 -1.34
C LEU A 11 -23.32 -1.88 0.04
N SER A 12 -24.24 -1.17 0.71
CA SER A 12 -24.83 -1.63 1.98
C SER A 12 -25.31 -3.10 1.94
N PRO A 13 -25.93 -3.59 0.82
CA PRO A 13 -26.32 -5.00 0.74
C PRO A 13 -25.12 -5.98 0.76
N VAL A 14 -23.91 -5.55 0.37
CA VAL A 14 -22.71 -6.38 0.43
C VAL A 14 -22.31 -6.61 1.90
N GLY A 15 -22.59 -5.68 2.79
CA GLY A 15 -22.35 -5.82 4.23
C GLY A 15 -23.07 -7.00 4.88
N GLU A 16 -24.15 -7.52 4.24
CA GLU A 16 -24.87 -8.72 4.68
C GLU A 16 -24.15 -10.02 4.25
N CYS A 17 -23.17 -9.93 3.35
CA CYS A 17 -22.41 -11.09 2.85
C CYS A 17 -21.29 -11.50 3.81
N THR A 18 -21.62 -11.76 5.07
CA THR A 18 -20.63 -11.96 6.16
C THR A 18 -19.72 -13.19 5.99
N GLY A 19 -19.99 -14.04 5.00
CA GLY A 19 -19.16 -15.22 4.66
C GLY A 19 -18.03 -14.95 3.68
N ILE A 20 -17.90 -13.72 3.13
CA ILE A 20 -16.79 -13.40 2.25
C ILE A 20 -15.55 -13.00 3.05
N SER A 21 -14.37 -13.41 2.57
CA SER A 21 -13.08 -12.99 3.13
C SER A 21 -12.27 -12.13 2.16
N ARG A 22 -12.66 -12.08 0.89
CA ARG A 22 -11.98 -11.29 -0.15
C ARG A 22 -12.97 -10.47 -0.93
N LEU A 23 -12.70 -9.16 -1.03
CA LEU A 23 -13.54 -8.20 -1.75
C LEU A 23 -12.68 -7.36 -2.70
N ASN A 24 -13.15 -7.25 -3.94
CA ASN A 24 -12.59 -6.32 -4.92
C ASN A 24 -13.70 -5.36 -5.36
N ILE A 25 -13.47 -4.07 -5.10
CA ILE A 25 -14.33 -2.94 -5.45
C ILE A 25 -13.56 -1.88 -6.26
N GLN A 26 -12.56 -2.34 -6.99
CA GLN A 26 -11.73 -1.48 -7.84
C GLN A 26 -12.57 -0.62 -8.78
N GLY A 27 -12.22 0.65 -8.91
CA GLY A 27 -12.85 1.58 -9.84
C GLY A 27 -14.30 1.95 -9.49
N MET A 28 -14.76 1.65 -8.28
CA MET A 28 -16.09 2.02 -7.80
C MET A 28 -16.13 3.50 -7.39
N ASN A 29 -17.33 4.09 -7.50
CA ASN A 29 -17.59 5.45 -7.04
C ASN A 29 -18.64 5.37 -5.93
N LEU A 30 -18.18 5.23 -4.69
CA LEU A 30 -19.01 4.91 -3.54
C LEU A 30 -19.36 6.16 -2.72
N THR A 31 -20.56 6.19 -2.15
CA THR A 31 -20.95 7.23 -1.19
C THR A 31 -20.13 7.12 0.09
N ASP A 32 -19.96 5.90 0.61
CA ASP A 32 -19.20 5.54 1.80
C ASP A 32 -18.76 4.07 1.74
N ILE A 33 -18.02 3.64 2.76
CA ILE A 33 -17.57 2.27 2.96
C ILE A 33 -18.04 1.67 4.29
N ASP A 34 -19.09 2.19 4.87
CA ASP A 34 -19.61 1.73 6.18
C ASP A 34 -20.01 0.25 6.20
N PHE A 35 -20.39 -0.30 5.05
CA PHE A 35 -20.73 -1.72 4.90
C PHE A 35 -19.55 -2.65 5.24
N LEU A 36 -18.31 -2.17 5.17
CA LEU A 36 -17.11 -2.95 5.49
C LEU A 36 -17.05 -3.36 6.97
N LYS A 37 -17.64 -2.58 7.88
CA LYS A 37 -17.67 -2.86 9.34
C LYS A 37 -18.27 -4.23 9.68
N ASN A 38 -19.17 -4.75 8.83
CA ASN A 38 -19.83 -6.04 9.03
C ASN A 38 -19.02 -7.22 8.46
N LEU A 39 -17.99 -6.96 7.68
CA LEU A 39 -17.21 -7.98 6.97
C LEU A 39 -15.94 -8.35 7.73
N LYS A 40 -15.50 -9.59 7.53
CA LYS A 40 -14.24 -10.11 8.11
C LYS A 40 -13.27 -10.46 6.99
N LEU A 41 -12.89 -9.43 6.23
CA LEU A 41 -12.01 -9.60 5.08
C LEU A 41 -10.56 -9.83 5.52
N ASP A 42 -9.87 -10.72 4.80
CA ASP A 42 -8.41 -10.84 4.78
C ASP A 42 -7.79 -10.03 3.63
N TYR A 43 -8.55 -9.79 2.56
CA TYR A 43 -8.12 -9.06 1.38
C TYR A 43 -9.16 -8.03 0.94
N LEU A 44 -8.74 -6.80 0.73
CA LEU A 44 -9.54 -5.73 0.14
C LEU A 44 -8.77 -5.03 -0.98
N ASP A 45 -9.35 -4.98 -2.16
CA ASP A 45 -8.89 -4.15 -3.27
C ASP A 45 -9.92 -3.06 -3.55
N MET A 46 -9.51 -1.83 -3.25
CA MET A 46 -10.25 -0.60 -3.53
C MET A 46 -9.44 0.37 -4.40
N SER A 47 -8.56 -0.20 -5.22
CA SER A 47 -7.76 0.59 -6.16
C SER A 47 -8.64 1.37 -7.11
N ASN A 48 -8.32 2.65 -7.33
CA ASN A 48 -9.13 3.58 -8.13
C ASN A 48 -10.59 3.72 -7.67
N ALA A 49 -10.93 3.32 -6.44
CA ALA A 49 -12.24 3.60 -5.88
C ALA A 49 -12.28 5.03 -5.32
N GLU A 50 -13.31 5.78 -5.67
CA GLU A 50 -13.59 7.10 -5.09
C GLU A 50 -14.57 6.94 -3.92
N ILE A 51 -14.21 7.45 -2.75
CA ILE A 51 -15.07 7.45 -1.56
C ILE A 51 -15.53 8.88 -1.30
N LYS A 52 -16.77 9.20 -1.64
CA LYS A 52 -17.31 10.57 -1.68
C LYS A 52 -17.27 11.29 -0.34
N ASN A 53 -17.53 10.59 0.76
CA ASN A 53 -17.50 11.18 2.10
C ASN A 53 -16.07 11.29 2.68
N ASN A 54 -15.07 10.70 2.01
CA ASN A 54 -13.67 10.69 2.44
C ASN A 54 -13.46 10.16 3.88
N ILE A 55 -14.26 9.19 4.30
CA ILE A 55 -14.20 8.56 5.62
C ILE A 55 -13.67 7.14 5.47
N PHE A 56 -12.53 6.85 6.08
CA PHE A 56 -11.83 5.56 5.99
C PHE A 56 -11.84 4.75 7.29
N GLU A 57 -12.41 5.29 8.40
CA GLU A 57 -12.46 4.61 9.70
C GLU A 57 -12.98 3.17 9.64
N PRO A 58 -13.92 2.79 8.74
CA PRO A 58 -14.35 1.40 8.63
C PRO A 58 -13.19 0.42 8.40
N LEU A 59 -12.10 0.85 7.75
CA LEU A 59 -10.91 0.01 7.56
C LEU A 59 -10.22 -0.31 8.89
N ALA A 60 -10.16 0.66 9.83
CA ALA A 60 -9.49 0.47 11.11
C ALA A 60 -10.16 -0.59 12.01
N GLU A 61 -11.42 -0.93 11.74
CA GLU A 61 -12.16 -1.96 12.46
C GLU A 61 -11.92 -3.38 11.90
N MET A 62 -11.17 -3.50 10.78
CA MET A 62 -10.95 -4.76 10.06
C MET A 62 -9.75 -5.53 10.62
N GLU A 63 -9.90 -6.11 11.81
CA GLU A 63 -8.82 -6.82 12.53
C GLU A 63 -8.17 -7.97 11.75
N LYS A 64 -8.83 -8.52 10.73
CA LYS A 64 -8.33 -9.62 9.90
C LYS A 64 -7.71 -9.19 8.60
N LEU A 65 -7.79 -7.90 8.28
CA LEU A 65 -7.27 -7.41 6.99
C LEU A 65 -5.74 -7.53 6.99
N ASP A 66 -5.23 -8.41 6.15
CA ASP A 66 -3.80 -8.61 5.97
C ASP A 66 -3.29 -8.02 4.63
N THR A 67 -4.18 -7.83 3.65
CA THR A 67 -3.82 -7.27 2.33
C THR A 67 -4.78 -6.16 1.94
N LEU A 68 -4.23 -4.97 1.69
CA LEU A 68 -4.97 -3.80 1.20
C LEU A 68 -4.35 -3.27 -0.09
N CYS A 69 -5.20 -3.10 -1.12
CA CYS A 69 -4.85 -2.36 -2.33
C CYS A 69 -5.68 -1.08 -2.38
N MET A 70 -5.03 0.06 -2.52
CA MET A 70 -5.68 1.37 -2.63
C MET A 70 -4.86 2.33 -3.49
N CYS A 71 -5.44 3.46 -3.89
CA CYS A 71 -4.73 4.48 -4.66
C CYS A 71 -4.46 5.73 -3.84
N ASP A 72 -5.50 6.36 -3.35
CA ASP A 72 -5.40 7.68 -2.76
C ASP A 72 -5.13 7.61 -1.26
N VAL A 73 -3.94 8.03 -0.86
CA VAL A 73 -3.63 8.24 0.55
C VAL A 73 -3.64 9.75 0.81
N ASN A 74 -4.69 10.21 1.47
CA ASN A 74 -4.82 11.58 1.98
C ASN A 74 -4.71 11.55 3.51
N GLU A 75 -4.74 12.71 4.17
CA GLU A 75 -4.59 12.82 5.63
C GLU A 75 -5.59 11.93 6.42
N ALA A 76 -6.84 11.79 5.93
CA ALA A 76 -7.85 10.93 6.58
C ALA A 76 -7.51 9.44 6.44
N ALA A 77 -7.00 9.03 5.28
CA ALA A 77 -6.53 7.66 5.05
C ALA A 77 -5.26 7.36 5.88
N GLU A 78 -4.32 8.30 5.97
CA GLU A 78 -3.09 8.15 6.77
C GLU A 78 -3.38 7.81 8.24
N GLU A 79 -4.32 8.56 8.87
CA GLU A 79 -4.72 8.29 10.26
C GLU A 79 -5.31 6.87 10.40
N THR A 80 -6.14 6.47 9.46
CA THR A 80 -6.78 5.15 9.45
C THR A 80 -5.76 4.03 9.22
N LEU A 81 -4.88 4.20 8.24
CA LEU A 81 -3.82 3.24 7.92
C LEU A 81 -2.91 2.99 9.12
N SER A 82 -2.61 4.02 9.90
CA SER A 82 -1.78 3.89 11.11
C SER A 82 -2.36 2.97 12.19
N LYS A 83 -3.64 2.60 12.09
CA LYS A 83 -4.34 1.68 13.01
C LYS A 83 -4.35 0.23 12.52
N LEU A 84 -3.90 -0.03 11.27
CA LEU A 84 -3.89 -1.36 10.65
C LEU A 84 -2.63 -2.16 11.04
N SER A 85 -2.45 -2.41 12.34
CA SER A 85 -1.24 -3.08 12.86
C SER A 85 -1.03 -4.51 12.35
N ASN A 86 -2.09 -5.20 11.92
CA ASN A 86 -2.05 -6.57 11.39
C ASN A 86 -1.84 -6.63 9.88
N LEU A 87 -1.73 -5.48 9.21
CA LEU A 87 -1.57 -5.43 7.75
C LEU A 87 -0.19 -5.98 7.36
N LYS A 88 -0.18 -6.96 6.45
CA LYS A 88 1.03 -7.62 5.94
C LYS A 88 1.43 -7.14 4.56
N ALA A 89 0.45 -6.73 3.75
CA ALA A 89 0.71 -6.24 2.41
C ALA A 89 -0.10 -4.99 2.10
N LEU A 90 0.60 -3.92 1.71
CA LEU A 90 0.02 -2.67 1.25
C LEU A 90 0.47 -2.38 -0.17
N PHE A 91 -0.49 -2.27 -1.07
CA PHE A 91 -0.27 -1.89 -2.46
C PHE A 91 -0.93 -0.54 -2.74
N MET A 92 -0.15 0.42 -3.18
CA MET A 92 -0.61 1.77 -3.52
C MET A 92 -0.37 2.05 -4.99
N TRP A 93 -1.43 1.95 -5.78
CA TRP A 93 -1.39 2.11 -7.23
C TRP A 93 -2.10 3.41 -7.65
N GLY A 94 -1.46 4.26 -8.42
CA GLY A 94 -2.08 5.44 -9.01
C GLY A 94 -1.31 6.74 -8.80
N ASP A 95 -1.71 7.78 -9.53
CA ASP A 95 -0.99 9.05 -9.62
C ASP A 95 -1.52 10.11 -8.63
N SER A 96 -2.62 9.84 -7.93
CA SER A 96 -3.29 10.83 -7.06
C SER A 96 -2.81 10.85 -5.61
N THR A 97 -1.95 9.91 -5.24
CA THR A 97 -1.36 9.87 -3.90
C THR A 97 -0.47 11.09 -3.65
N LYS A 98 -0.74 11.82 -2.59
CA LYS A 98 0.07 12.98 -2.14
C LYS A 98 1.16 12.57 -1.15
N LEU A 99 1.42 11.28 -1.01
CA LEU A 99 2.42 10.76 -0.10
C LEU A 99 3.82 11.07 -0.64
N GLU A 100 4.55 11.97 -0.01
CA GLU A 100 5.92 12.34 -0.40
C GLU A 100 6.96 11.36 0.14
N ASN A 101 6.70 10.79 1.33
CA ASN A 101 7.58 9.84 2.02
C ASN A 101 6.77 8.85 2.87
N LEU A 102 7.44 7.93 3.56
CA LEU A 102 6.81 6.83 4.30
C LEU A 102 6.42 7.17 5.74
N LYS A 103 6.85 8.31 6.29
CA LYS A 103 6.59 8.68 7.70
C LYS A 103 5.12 8.65 8.13
N PRO A 104 4.15 9.05 7.27
CA PRO A 104 2.74 8.98 7.65
C PRO A 104 2.23 7.55 7.85
N LEU A 105 2.85 6.55 7.23
CA LEU A 105 2.42 5.15 7.28
C LEU A 105 2.92 4.39 8.53
N LYS A 106 2.96 5.05 9.67
CA LYS A 106 3.39 4.45 10.94
C LYS A 106 2.40 3.40 11.48
N GLY A 107 2.87 2.55 12.40
CA GLY A 107 2.00 1.61 13.14
C GLY A 107 1.78 0.26 12.49
N MET A 108 2.31 0.02 11.27
CA MET A 108 2.18 -1.24 10.54
C MET A 108 3.37 -2.16 10.83
N GLU A 109 3.47 -2.67 12.07
CA GLU A 109 4.65 -3.44 12.52
C GLU A 109 4.79 -4.79 11.82
N GLU A 110 3.68 -5.37 11.34
CA GLU A 110 3.66 -6.65 10.63
C GLU A 110 3.79 -6.52 9.10
N LEU A 111 3.99 -5.29 8.57
CA LEU A 111 4.05 -5.08 7.14
C LEU A 111 5.28 -5.76 6.53
N ASP A 112 5.05 -6.81 5.75
CA ASP A 112 6.05 -7.61 5.04
C ASP A 112 6.26 -7.11 3.60
N THR A 113 5.19 -6.66 2.96
CA THR A 113 5.17 -6.25 1.56
C THR A 113 4.64 -4.83 1.42
N LEU A 114 5.44 -3.95 0.82
CA LEU A 114 5.06 -2.59 0.47
C LEU A 114 5.38 -2.32 -1.00
N ALA A 115 4.38 -1.92 -1.77
CA ALA A 115 4.58 -1.61 -3.17
C ALA A 115 3.78 -0.38 -3.60
N PHE A 116 4.43 0.50 -4.36
CA PHE A 116 3.79 1.67 -4.93
C PHE A 116 4.24 1.92 -6.37
N THR A 117 3.29 2.44 -7.16
CA THR A 117 3.54 3.06 -8.46
C THR A 117 3.03 4.50 -8.42
N THR A 118 3.43 5.25 -7.38
CA THR A 118 2.86 6.55 -7.03
C THR A 118 3.91 7.65 -7.14
N GLN A 119 3.50 8.89 -6.89
CA GLN A 119 4.35 10.07 -6.88
C GLN A 119 5.29 10.15 -5.66
N ILE A 120 5.48 9.05 -4.91
CA ILE A 120 6.42 9.03 -3.79
C ILE A 120 7.84 9.34 -4.29
N SER A 121 8.52 10.25 -3.60
CA SER A 121 9.85 10.72 -3.98
C SER A 121 10.94 10.40 -2.96
N SER A 122 10.56 9.92 -1.77
CA SER A 122 11.49 9.61 -0.68
C SER A 122 11.07 8.35 0.08
N LEU A 123 12.06 7.56 0.48
CA LEU A 123 11.89 6.39 1.35
C LEU A 123 12.10 6.72 2.84
N GLU A 124 12.15 8.01 3.19
CA GLU A 124 12.30 8.44 4.57
C GLU A 124 11.14 7.91 5.44
N GLY A 125 11.46 7.25 6.55
CA GLY A 125 10.49 6.55 7.41
C GLY A 125 10.42 5.04 7.16
N ILE A 126 11.20 4.47 6.24
CA ILE A 126 11.21 3.02 5.97
C ILE A 126 11.64 2.19 7.20
N GLU A 127 12.46 2.76 8.07
CA GLU A 127 12.95 2.13 9.30
C GLU A 127 11.83 1.79 10.30
N GLN A 128 10.63 2.35 10.10
CA GLN A 128 9.47 2.07 10.96
C GLN A 128 8.76 0.73 10.64
N PHE A 129 9.17 0.03 9.57
CA PHE A 129 8.61 -1.26 9.16
C PHE A 129 9.56 -2.42 9.49
N PRO A 130 9.58 -2.91 10.72
CA PRO A 130 10.58 -3.91 11.17
C PRO A 130 10.44 -5.28 10.48
N SER A 131 9.28 -5.57 9.89
CA SER A 131 8.99 -6.83 9.20
C SER A 131 9.11 -6.74 7.67
N LEU A 132 9.45 -5.57 7.11
CA LEU A 132 9.42 -5.34 5.67
C LEU A 132 10.47 -6.18 4.95
N ASN A 133 10.00 -7.12 4.14
CA ASN A 133 10.81 -8.06 3.37
C ASN A 133 10.87 -7.68 1.88
N PHE A 134 9.73 -7.23 1.33
CA PHE A 134 9.61 -6.83 -0.06
C PHE A 134 9.21 -5.37 -0.20
N LEU A 135 10.00 -4.60 -0.93
CA LEU A 135 9.72 -3.23 -1.32
C LEU A 135 9.69 -3.09 -2.85
N SER A 136 8.63 -2.51 -3.40
CA SER A 136 8.62 -2.07 -4.79
C SER A 136 8.45 -0.55 -4.86
N VAL A 137 9.39 0.10 -5.53
CA VAL A 137 9.39 1.52 -5.89
C VAL A 137 9.28 1.68 -7.42
N SER A 138 8.78 0.66 -8.09
CA SER A 138 8.65 0.66 -9.56
C SER A 138 7.81 1.84 -10.03
N PHE A 139 8.27 2.55 -11.06
CA PHE A 139 7.59 3.74 -11.62
C PHE A 139 7.39 4.90 -10.62
N SER A 140 8.06 4.89 -9.47
CA SER A 140 8.02 5.99 -8.50
C SER A 140 9.00 7.12 -8.87
N LEU A 141 8.92 8.23 -8.13
CA LEU A 141 9.86 9.34 -8.24
C LEU A 141 11.05 9.21 -7.28
N VAL A 142 11.23 8.06 -6.65
CA VAL A 142 12.36 7.80 -5.75
C VAL A 142 13.66 7.81 -6.55
N LYS A 143 14.62 8.61 -6.09
CA LYS A 143 15.97 8.73 -6.67
C LYS A 143 17.07 8.29 -5.72
N ASP A 144 16.85 8.48 -4.42
CA ASP A 144 17.78 8.15 -3.35
C ASP A 144 17.33 6.91 -2.58
N LEU A 145 18.17 5.88 -2.59
CA LEU A 145 17.95 4.62 -1.87
C LEU A 145 18.62 4.61 -0.49
N SER A 146 19.31 5.67 -0.07
CA SER A 146 20.03 5.70 1.22
C SER A 146 19.17 5.26 2.41
N PRO A 147 17.87 5.58 2.50
CA PRO A 147 17.05 5.14 3.64
C PRO A 147 16.90 3.61 3.77
N ILE A 148 17.08 2.81 2.69
CA ILE A 148 16.92 1.35 2.79
C ILE A 148 17.92 0.72 3.76
N THR A 149 19.03 1.36 4.03
CA THR A 149 20.03 0.87 5.01
C THR A 149 19.44 0.74 6.42
N GLY A 150 18.33 1.45 6.72
CA GLY A 150 17.57 1.32 7.97
C GLY A 150 16.50 0.23 7.95
N ALA A 151 16.25 -0.42 6.80
CA ALA A 151 15.25 -1.48 6.64
C ALA A 151 15.89 -2.86 6.81
N GLU A 152 16.30 -3.22 8.02
CA GLU A 152 17.13 -4.40 8.29
C GLU A 152 16.54 -5.74 7.79
N SER A 153 15.21 -5.86 7.72
CA SER A 153 14.50 -7.06 7.27
C SER A 153 14.35 -7.16 5.75
N LEU A 154 14.68 -6.10 5.00
CA LEU A 154 14.47 -6.04 3.57
C LEU A 154 15.36 -7.05 2.83
N GLN A 155 14.72 -7.94 2.05
CA GLN A 155 15.41 -8.97 1.27
C GLN A 155 15.26 -8.78 -0.23
N THR A 156 14.15 -8.17 -0.66
CA THR A 156 13.89 -7.95 -2.09
C THR A 156 13.46 -6.51 -2.32
N ILE A 157 14.10 -5.85 -3.27
CA ILE A 157 13.70 -4.53 -3.75
C ILE A 157 13.45 -4.56 -5.26
N ASP A 158 12.34 -3.97 -5.70
CA ASP A 158 12.03 -3.74 -7.11
C ASP A 158 12.14 -2.24 -7.41
N ILE A 159 13.14 -1.88 -8.21
CA ILE A 159 13.45 -0.52 -8.65
C ILE A 159 13.12 -0.31 -10.14
N SER A 160 12.40 -1.24 -10.77
CA SER A 160 12.12 -1.20 -12.21
C SER A 160 11.47 0.13 -12.62
N ASN A 161 12.05 0.77 -13.63
CA ASN A 161 11.58 2.05 -14.15
C ASN A 161 11.54 3.22 -13.13
N ALA A 162 12.23 3.11 -12.00
CA ALA A 162 12.53 4.24 -11.13
C ALA A 162 13.84 4.90 -11.59
N GLU A 163 13.91 6.24 -11.47
CA GLU A 163 15.09 7.03 -11.90
C GLU A 163 16.13 7.12 -10.78
N ILE A 164 16.65 5.98 -10.31
CA ILE A 164 17.62 5.93 -9.21
C ILE A 164 18.93 6.60 -9.63
N GLU A 165 19.39 7.55 -8.83
CA GLU A 165 20.63 8.32 -9.08
C GLU A 165 21.86 7.71 -8.40
N ASN A 166 21.67 6.95 -7.30
CA ASN A 166 22.77 6.31 -6.56
C ASN A 166 22.40 4.88 -6.14
N TYR A 167 23.17 3.90 -6.60
CA TYR A 167 23.01 2.47 -6.31
C TYR A 167 23.89 1.96 -5.15
N GLU A 168 24.76 2.80 -4.57
CA GLU A 168 25.64 2.39 -3.46
C GLU A 168 24.87 1.79 -2.28
N PRO A 169 23.70 2.31 -1.86
CA PRO A 169 22.95 1.73 -0.76
C PRO A 169 22.53 0.27 -0.97
N LEU A 170 22.36 -0.18 -2.23
CA LEU A 170 22.09 -1.59 -2.53
C LEU A 170 23.28 -2.49 -2.20
N LEU A 171 24.51 -1.97 -2.36
CA LEU A 171 25.73 -2.72 -2.06
C LEU A 171 26.03 -2.73 -0.56
N GLU A 172 25.62 -1.70 0.16
CA GLU A 172 25.83 -1.57 1.60
C GLU A 172 24.81 -2.39 2.41
N HIS A 173 23.63 -2.67 1.82
CA HIS A 173 22.56 -3.38 2.51
C HIS A 173 22.81 -4.88 2.57
N THR A 174 23.28 -5.36 3.71
CA THR A 174 23.72 -6.76 3.89
C THR A 174 22.59 -7.80 3.86
N GLY A 175 21.33 -7.38 4.03
CA GLY A 175 20.14 -8.25 4.05
C GLY A 175 19.57 -8.54 2.67
N LEU A 176 19.88 -7.71 1.64
CA LEU A 176 19.31 -7.87 0.31
C LEU A 176 19.79 -9.16 -0.36
N LYS A 177 18.82 -9.88 -0.95
CA LYS A 177 19.03 -11.13 -1.70
C LYS A 177 18.65 -10.97 -3.17
N GLU A 178 17.72 -10.07 -3.48
CA GLU A 178 17.21 -9.85 -4.83
C GLU A 178 17.00 -8.37 -5.09
N VAL A 179 17.50 -7.90 -6.24
CA VAL A 179 17.20 -6.58 -6.79
C VAL A 179 16.56 -6.77 -8.16
N ARG A 180 15.32 -6.32 -8.32
CA ARG A 180 14.62 -6.31 -9.61
C ARG A 180 14.81 -4.95 -10.25
N CYS A 181 15.14 -4.94 -11.53
CA CYS A 181 15.32 -3.74 -12.32
C CYS A 181 14.88 -3.99 -13.77
N SER A 182 14.57 -2.93 -14.51
CA SER A 182 14.27 -3.02 -15.93
C SER A 182 15.52 -3.38 -16.74
N GLU A 183 15.36 -3.85 -17.99
CA GLU A 183 16.49 -4.21 -18.87
C GLU A 183 17.42 -3.01 -19.13
N GLU A 184 16.87 -1.78 -19.17
CA GLU A 184 17.64 -0.56 -19.37
C GLU A 184 18.54 -0.22 -18.17
N GLN A 185 18.16 -0.61 -16.97
CA GLN A 185 18.89 -0.39 -15.72
C GLN A 185 20.00 -1.43 -15.48
N LYS A 186 20.07 -2.49 -16.29
CA LYS A 186 21.11 -3.54 -16.20
C LYS A 186 22.43 -3.19 -16.88
N GLN A 187 22.51 -2.01 -17.53
CA GLN A 187 23.71 -1.53 -18.23
C GLN A 187 24.55 -0.65 -17.32
#